data_88e00f22b2ffd9a7cc746124e0296b81
#
_entry.id   88e00f22b2ffd9a7cc746124e0296b81
#
_cell.length_a   1.000
_cell.length_b   1.000
_cell.length_c   1.000
_cell.angle_alpha   90.00
_cell.angle_beta   90.00
_cell.angle_gamma   90.00
#
_symmetry.space_group_name_H-M   'P 1'
#
loop_
_entity.id
_entity.type
_entity.pdbx_description
1 polymer ?
#
loop_
_entity_poly.entity_id
_entity_poly.type
_entity_poly.pdbx_seq_one_letter_code
_entity_poly.pdbx_strand_id
1 'polypeptide(L)'
;MTAILDIHARQILDSRGNPTVEVDVLLEDGSFGRAAVPSGASTGAYEAVEKRDGDMSKYMGKGVLQAIEAVNGPIYEALLELDAEDQENVDAVMIDLDGTDNKSNLGANAILGVSLAVAKAAADARGLPLYRYVGGVNAHVLPVPMMNIINGGEHADNPIDFQEFMVMPVGAGSISEAVRWGSEIFHTLKKGLHENGLATSVGDEGGFAPNLASTRDALDFIMTSIEKAGFKAGEDVVLALDCAATEFFRNGKYEISGEGLSLSPHEMADYLAALCKDYPIRSIEDGMSEDDFEGWKAITDKIGQEVQLVGDDLFVTNPERLAMGIGKGLANSLLVKVNQIGTLTETLAAVSMAHRASYTAVMSHRSGETEDATIADLAVATNCGQIKTGSLARSDRLAKYNQLIRIEEELGVSAQYAGQGIFR
;
A
#
# COMPACT_ATOMS: atom_id res chain seq x y z
N MET A 1 -10.65 -27.79 -17.90
CA MET A 1 -10.24 -27.99 -16.49
C MET A 1 -9.32 -26.85 -16.11
N THR A 2 -9.35 -26.43 -14.88
CA THR A 2 -8.56 -25.29 -14.36
C THR A 2 -7.22 -25.75 -13.77
N ALA A 3 -6.71 -26.92 -14.23
CA ALA A 3 -5.41 -27.39 -13.83
C ALA A 3 -4.28 -26.51 -14.40
N ILE A 4 -3.27 -26.28 -13.58
CA ILE A 4 -2.09 -25.50 -13.96
C ILE A 4 -1.27 -26.30 -14.97
N LEU A 5 -1.10 -25.75 -16.19
CA LEU A 5 -0.36 -26.37 -17.29
C LEU A 5 1.10 -25.86 -17.35
N ASP A 6 1.29 -24.56 -17.13
CA ASP A 6 2.61 -23.95 -17.20
C ASP A 6 2.72 -22.74 -16.26
N ILE A 7 3.91 -22.55 -15.69
CA ILE A 7 4.28 -21.38 -14.89
C ILE A 7 5.63 -20.89 -15.39
N HIS A 8 5.71 -19.61 -15.76
CA HIS A 8 6.93 -19.01 -16.26
C HIS A 8 7.21 -17.66 -15.63
N ALA A 9 8.36 -17.51 -14.99
CA ALA A 9 8.80 -16.23 -14.43
C ALA A 9 9.89 -15.60 -15.27
N ARG A 10 9.92 -14.26 -15.25
CA ARG A 10 10.97 -13.43 -15.85
C ARG A 10 11.30 -12.25 -14.95
N GLN A 11 12.50 -11.70 -15.19
CA GLN A 11 12.91 -10.43 -14.60
C GLN A 11 12.42 -9.28 -15.47
N ILE A 12 11.72 -8.32 -14.85
CA ILE A 12 11.36 -7.04 -15.45
C ILE A 12 11.94 -5.91 -14.61
N LEU A 13 11.71 -4.65 -14.97
CA LEU A 13 12.10 -3.49 -14.17
C LEU A 13 10.90 -2.85 -13.49
N ASP A 14 11.09 -2.46 -12.23
CA ASP A 14 10.13 -1.66 -11.47
C ASP A 14 10.21 -0.16 -11.84
N SER A 15 9.36 0.66 -11.23
CA SER A 15 9.27 2.11 -11.44
C SER A 15 10.54 2.88 -11.05
N ARG A 16 11.45 2.25 -10.30
CA ARG A 16 12.76 2.81 -9.92
C ARG A 16 13.89 2.29 -10.80
N GLY A 17 13.60 1.44 -11.81
CA GLY A 17 14.58 0.79 -12.65
C GLY A 17 15.34 -0.36 -11.99
N ASN A 18 14.84 -0.87 -10.86
CA ASN A 18 15.36 -2.07 -10.21
C ASN A 18 14.66 -3.32 -10.74
N PRO A 19 15.35 -4.47 -10.81
CA PRO A 19 14.75 -5.75 -11.17
C PRO A 19 13.63 -6.14 -10.22
N THR A 20 12.56 -6.72 -10.78
CA THR A 20 11.50 -7.41 -10.05
C THR A 20 11.01 -8.63 -10.81
N VAL A 21 10.19 -9.47 -10.14
CA VAL A 21 9.66 -10.72 -10.69
C VAL A 21 8.32 -10.46 -11.38
N GLU A 22 8.16 -10.99 -12.59
CA GLU A 22 6.85 -11.14 -13.26
C GLU A 22 6.62 -12.61 -13.55
N VAL A 23 5.40 -13.09 -13.28
CA VAL A 23 5.01 -14.50 -13.46
C VAL A 23 3.82 -14.59 -14.38
N ASP A 24 3.89 -15.53 -15.33
CA ASP A 24 2.80 -16.00 -16.17
C ASP A 24 2.34 -17.38 -15.70
N VAL A 25 1.03 -17.60 -15.65
CA VAL A 25 0.40 -18.89 -15.40
C VAL A 25 -0.56 -19.19 -16.54
N LEU A 26 -0.44 -20.40 -17.11
CA LEU A 26 -1.32 -20.92 -18.15
C LEU A 26 -2.07 -22.15 -17.62
N LEU A 27 -3.38 -22.22 -17.82
CA LEU A 27 -4.23 -23.35 -17.46
C LEU A 27 -4.50 -24.26 -18.66
N GLU A 28 -4.93 -25.50 -18.42
CA GLU A 28 -5.24 -26.50 -19.47
C GLU A 28 -6.31 -26.03 -20.45
N ASP A 29 -7.27 -25.18 -20.02
CA ASP A 29 -8.31 -24.64 -20.89
C ASP A 29 -7.85 -23.44 -21.73
N GLY A 30 -6.60 -23.01 -21.58
CA GLY A 30 -5.99 -21.87 -22.27
C GLY A 30 -6.14 -20.56 -21.52
N SER A 31 -6.77 -20.53 -20.35
CA SER A 31 -6.87 -19.33 -19.51
C SER A 31 -5.51 -18.91 -18.97
N PHE A 32 -5.34 -17.61 -18.81
CA PHE A 32 -4.02 -16.99 -18.56
C PHE A 32 -4.06 -15.95 -17.45
N GLY A 33 -3.03 -15.94 -16.62
CA GLY A 33 -2.82 -14.93 -15.60
C GLY A 33 -1.39 -14.41 -15.59
N ARG A 34 -1.21 -13.09 -15.44
CA ARG A 34 0.10 -12.44 -15.30
C ARG A 34 0.10 -11.52 -14.08
N ALA A 35 1.14 -11.61 -13.26
CA ALA A 35 1.33 -10.74 -12.12
C ALA A 35 2.78 -10.28 -12.01
N ALA A 36 2.98 -9.00 -11.69
CA ALA A 36 4.28 -8.44 -11.36
C ALA A 36 4.33 -8.04 -9.89
N VAL A 37 5.46 -8.30 -9.24
CA VAL A 37 5.61 -8.13 -7.79
C VAL A 37 6.17 -6.76 -7.45
N PRO A 38 5.54 -5.98 -6.54
CA PRO A 38 6.09 -4.72 -6.06
C PRO A 38 7.25 -4.93 -5.07
N SER A 39 8.06 -3.87 -4.87
CA SER A 39 9.24 -3.91 -3.99
C SER A 39 9.34 -2.64 -3.13
N GLY A 40 9.62 -2.78 -1.83
CA GLY A 40 9.80 -1.65 -0.92
C GLY A 40 11.12 -0.91 -1.10
N ALA A 41 11.20 0.35 -0.67
CA ALA A 41 12.45 1.08 -0.44
C ALA A 41 12.93 0.85 1.01
N SER A 42 12.08 1.18 1.98
CA SER A 42 12.17 0.76 3.37
C SER A 42 11.43 -0.58 3.52
N THR A 43 11.91 -1.44 4.41
CA THR A 43 11.26 -2.72 4.72
C THR A 43 11.19 -2.87 6.23
N GLY A 44 10.00 -3.14 6.76
CA GLY A 44 9.81 -3.47 8.17
C GLY A 44 10.63 -4.71 8.54
N ALA A 45 11.17 -4.74 9.76
CA ALA A 45 12.05 -5.82 10.21
C ALA A 45 11.39 -7.20 10.19
N TYR A 46 10.08 -7.26 10.14
CA TYR A 46 9.26 -8.48 10.21
C TYR A 46 8.59 -8.87 8.90
N GLU A 47 8.92 -8.19 7.78
CA GLU A 47 8.41 -8.54 6.46
C GLU A 47 8.94 -9.91 5.99
N ALA A 48 8.16 -10.60 5.17
CA ALA A 48 8.64 -11.76 4.43
C ALA A 48 9.79 -11.37 3.48
N VAL A 49 10.75 -12.29 3.29
CA VAL A 49 12.01 -11.99 2.63
C VAL A 49 11.84 -11.86 1.11
N GLU A 50 12.15 -10.69 0.58
CA GLU A 50 12.34 -10.50 -0.85
C GLU A 50 13.69 -11.09 -1.27
N LYS A 51 13.67 -12.12 -2.14
CA LYS A 51 14.89 -12.78 -2.61
C LYS A 51 15.63 -11.92 -3.63
N ARG A 52 16.86 -11.55 -3.30
CA ARG A 52 17.79 -10.82 -4.16
C ARG A 52 19.05 -11.62 -4.41
N ASP A 53 19.65 -11.48 -5.60
CA ASP A 53 20.81 -12.28 -6.01
C ASP A 53 22.07 -11.95 -5.21
N GLY A 54 22.24 -10.69 -4.77
CA GLY A 54 23.44 -10.21 -4.08
C GLY A 54 24.69 -10.09 -4.97
N ASP A 55 24.59 -10.36 -6.26
CA ASP A 55 25.69 -10.23 -7.22
C ASP A 55 25.91 -8.75 -7.57
N MET A 56 26.88 -8.14 -6.93
CA MET A 56 27.23 -6.72 -7.11
C MET A 56 27.66 -6.37 -8.55
N SER A 57 28.00 -7.35 -9.39
CA SER A 57 28.34 -7.11 -10.80
C SER A 57 27.13 -6.86 -11.70
N LYS A 58 25.92 -7.18 -11.20
CA LYS A 58 24.65 -7.03 -11.91
C LYS A 58 23.64 -6.28 -11.04
N TYR A 59 23.07 -5.21 -11.57
CA TYR A 59 22.05 -4.41 -10.86
C TYR A 59 22.44 -4.04 -9.43
N MET A 60 23.73 -3.91 -9.13
CA MET A 60 24.25 -3.57 -7.79
C MET A 60 23.74 -4.55 -6.70
N GLY A 61 23.65 -5.84 -7.03
CA GLY A 61 23.17 -6.88 -6.13
C GLY A 61 21.66 -7.07 -6.09
N LYS A 62 20.88 -6.20 -6.77
CA LYS A 62 19.41 -6.20 -6.72
C LYS A 62 18.74 -7.15 -7.74
N GLY A 63 19.48 -8.00 -8.45
CA GLY A 63 18.93 -9.01 -9.36
C GLY A 63 17.95 -9.95 -8.64
N VAL A 64 17.06 -10.60 -9.41
CA VAL A 64 16.03 -11.52 -8.89
C VAL A 64 16.06 -12.89 -9.59
N LEU A 65 17.22 -13.26 -10.17
CA LEU A 65 17.34 -14.52 -10.90
C LEU A 65 17.13 -15.74 -10.00
N GLN A 66 17.57 -15.70 -8.73
CA GLN A 66 17.30 -16.77 -7.77
C GLN A 66 15.80 -16.97 -7.51
N ALA A 67 15.03 -15.88 -7.42
CA ALA A 67 13.57 -15.96 -7.28
C ALA A 67 12.93 -16.54 -8.57
N ILE A 68 13.43 -16.15 -9.74
CA ILE A 68 12.96 -16.69 -11.02
C ILE A 68 13.27 -18.19 -11.14
N GLU A 69 14.48 -18.62 -10.73
CA GLU A 69 14.85 -20.04 -10.70
C GLU A 69 13.94 -20.82 -9.73
N ALA A 70 13.57 -20.25 -8.59
CA ALA A 70 12.62 -20.87 -7.67
C ALA A 70 11.24 -21.07 -8.31
N VAL A 71 10.75 -20.09 -9.07
CA VAL A 71 9.46 -20.20 -9.78
C VAL A 71 9.54 -21.22 -10.91
N ASN A 72 10.54 -21.11 -11.80
CA ASN A 72 10.68 -21.94 -13.01
C ASN A 72 11.15 -23.37 -12.71
N GLY A 73 11.50 -23.69 -11.48
CA GLY A 73 11.93 -24.99 -11.01
C GLY A 73 11.00 -25.55 -9.93
N PRO A 74 11.40 -25.49 -8.64
CA PRO A 74 10.69 -26.23 -7.59
C PRO A 74 9.23 -25.80 -7.41
N ILE A 75 8.87 -24.52 -7.59
CA ILE A 75 7.46 -24.09 -7.49
C ILE A 75 6.66 -24.65 -8.67
N TYR A 76 7.17 -24.52 -9.91
CA TYR A 76 6.52 -25.10 -11.10
C TYR A 76 6.28 -26.61 -10.92
N GLU A 77 7.30 -27.37 -10.50
CA GLU A 77 7.18 -28.80 -10.31
C GLU A 77 6.13 -29.20 -9.24
N ALA A 78 6.04 -28.40 -8.16
CA ALA A 78 5.10 -28.68 -7.07
C ALA A 78 3.65 -28.32 -7.40
N LEU A 79 3.41 -27.35 -8.29
CA LEU A 79 2.08 -26.84 -8.60
C LEU A 79 1.49 -27.42 -9.90
N LEU A 80 2.28 -28.11 -10.71
CA LEU A 80 1.82 -28.69 -11.97
C LEU A 80 0.63 -29.61 -11.72
N GLU A 81 -0.41 -29.49 -12.56
CA GLU A 81 -1.68 -30.25 -12.50
C GLU A 81 -2.58 -29.91 -11.29
N LEU A 82 -2.18 -29.01 -10.36
CA LEU A 82 -3.08 -28.53 -9.31
C LEU A 82 -4.20 -27.68 -9.90
N ASP A 83 -5.34 -27.68 -9.23
CA ASP A 83 -6.47 -26.84 -9.59
C ASP A 83 -6.22 -25.38 -9.19
N ALA A 84 -6.15 -24.49 -10.17
CA ALA A 84 -5.93 -23.05 -9.95
C ALA A 84 -7.06 -22.37 -9.14
N GLU A 85 -8.25 -22.97 -9.06
CA GLU A 85 -9.36 -22.44 -8.27
C GLU A 85 -9.21 -22.74 -6.77
N ASP A 86 -8.38 -23.71 -6.40
CA ASP A 86 -8.06 -24.01 -5.01
C ASP A 86 -6.87 -23.15 -4.53
N GLN A 87 -7.08 -21.84 -4.48
CA GLN A 87 -6.06 -20.85 -4.11
C GLN A 87 -5.40 -21.16 -2.76
N GLU A 88 -6.20 -21.59 -1.78
CA GLU A 88 -5.68 -21.92 -0.44
C GLU A 88 -4.68 -23.08 -0.50
N ASN A 89 -4.97 -24.10 -1.30
CA ASN A 89 -4.06 -25.22 -1.48
C ASN A 89 -2.79 -24.83 -2.29
N VAL A 90 -2.95 -24.03 -3.34
CA VAL A 90 -1.81 -23.53 -4.13
C VAL A 90 -0.84 -22.75 -3.24
N ASP A 91 -1.36 -21.81 -2.44
CA ASP A 91 -0.55 -21.01 -1.54
C ASP A 91 0.08 -21.86 -0.43
N ALA A 92 -0.67 -22.81 0.15
CA ALA A 92 -0.18 -23.72 1.18
C ALA A 92 0.97 -24.60 0.67
N VAL A 93 0.87 -25.16 -0.54
CA VAL A 93 1.95 -25.95 -1.15
C VAL A 93 3.23 -25.12 -1.31
N MET A 94 3.14 -23.85 -1.70
CA MET A 94 4.32 -22.98 -1.83
C MET A 94 4.92 -22.64 -0.46
N ILE A 95 4.09 -22.39 0.56
CA ILE A 95 4.55 -22.11 1.93
C ILE A 95 5.25 -23.34 2.51
N ASP A 96 4.67 -24.52 2.37
CA ASP A 96 5.25 -25.79 2.83
C ASP A 96 6.57 -26.10 2.10
N LEU A 97 6.65 -25.80 0.80
CA LEU A 97 7.85 -25.96 -0.02
C LEU A 97 8.99 -25.03 0.43
N ASP A 98 8.67 -23.80 0.81
CA ASP A 98 9.64 -22.85 1.40
C ASP A 98 10.13 -23.35 2.76
N GLY A 99 9.21 -23.77 3.64
CA GLY A 99 9.48 -24.35 4.94
C GLY A 99 10.09 -23.38 5.97
N THR A 100 10.07 -22.07 5.72
CA THR A 100 10.53 -21.05 6.68
C THR A 100 9.41 -20.09 7.04
N ASP A 101 9.46 -19.51 8.25
CA ASP A 101 8.42 -18.60 8.74
C ASP A 101 8.30 -17.31 7.91
N ASN A 102 9.39 -16.90 7.25
CA ASN A 102 9.48 -15.64 6.51
C ASN A 102 9.76 -15.80 5.01
N LYS A 103 9.54 -16.99 4.45
CA LYS A 103 9.71 -17.29 3.02
C LYS A 103 11.13 -17.04 2.49
N SER A 104 12.16 -17.25 3.33
CA SER A 104 13.56 -16.93 2.99
C SER A 104 14.21 -17.92 2.03
N ASN A 105 13.69 -19.14 1.87
CA ASN A 105 14.25 -20.14 0.97
C ASN A 105 13.92 -19.83 -0.50
N LEU A 106 12.65 -19.70 -0.84
CA LEU A 106 12.18 -19.44 -2.21
C LEU A 106 12.13 -17.93 -2.50
N GLY A 107 11.76 -17.15 -1.51
CA GLY A 107 11.52 -15.71 -1.59
C GLY A 107 10.04 -15.35 -1.68
N ALA A 108 9.61 -14.38 -0.87
CA ALA A 108 8.23 -13.87 -0.90
C ALA A 108 7.84 -13.33 -2.28
N ASN A 109 8.79 -12.74 -3.01
CA ASN A 109 8.56 -12.25 -4.37
C ASN A 109 8.30 -13.38 -5.39
N ALA A 110 8.97 -14.53 -5.26
CA ALA A 110 8.69 -15.71 -6.09
C ALA A 110 7.28 -16.25 -5.79
N ILE A 111 6.99 -16.47 -4.52
CA ILE A 111 5.71 -17.06 -4.06
C ILE A 111 4.54 -16.13 -4.41
N LEU A 112 4.64 -14.83 -4.14
CA LEU A 112 3.57 -13.86 -4.43
C LEU A 112 3.30 -13.75 -5.92
N GLY A 113 4.34 -13.71 -6.76
CA GLY A 113 4.16 -13.64 -8.21
C GLY A 113 3.30 -14.78 -8.73
N VAL A 114 3.57 -16.00 -8.26
CA VAL A 114 2.77 -17.18 -8.61
C VAL A 114 1.36 -17.12 -8.03
N SER A 115 1.22 -16.81 -6.74
CA SER A 115 -0.07 -16.71 -6.04
C SER A 115 -1.04 -15.78 -6.76
N LEU A 116 -0.59 -14.57 -7.13
CA LEU A 116 -1.41 -13.59 -7.85
C LEU A 116 -1.68 -13.98 -9.31
N ALA A 117 -0.71 -14.58 -10.00
CA ALA A 117 -0.88 -15.02 -11.38
C ALA A 117 -1.88 -16.18 -11.47
N VAL A 118 -1.86 -17.12 -10.52
CA VAL A 118 -2.84 -18.20 -10.41
C VAL A 118 -4.24 -17.65 -10.20
N ALA A 119 -4.43 -16.71 -9.26
CA ALA A 119 -5.74 -16.09 -9.03
C ALA A 119 -6.28 -15.39 -10.30
N LYS A 120 -5.42 -14.72 -11.06
CA LYS A 120 -5.80 -14.09 -12.34
C LYS A 120 -6.16 -15.12 -13.42
N ALA A 121 -5.40 -16.22 -13.53
CA ALA A 121 -5.71 -17.29 -14.47
C ALA A 121 -7.04 -17.98 -14.14
N ALA A 122 -7.31 -18.23 -12.85
CA ALA A 122 -8.56 -18.79 -12.38
C ALA A 122 -9.75 -17.83 -12.63
N ALA A 123 -9.55 -16.52 -12.44
CA ALA A 123 -10.55 -15.51 -12.78
C ALA A 123 -10.87 -15.51 -14.29
N ASP A 124 -9.84 -15.57 -15.15
CA ASP A 124 -9.97 -15.66 -16.61
C ASP A 124 -10.73 -16.92 -17.02
N ALA A 125 -10.42 -18.08 -16.42
CA ALA A 125 -11.13 -19.34 -16.64
C ALA A 125 -12.64 -19.27 -16.33
N ARG A 126 -13.02 -18.43 -15.37
CA ARG A 126 -14.42 -18.18 -15.02
C ARG A 126 -15.06 -17.04 -15.80
N GLY A 127 -14.30 -16.35 -16.68
CA GLY A 127 -14.76 -15.16 -17.40
C GLY A 127 -15.16 -14.02 -16.45
N LEU A 128 -14.49 -13.91 -15.31
CA LEU A 128 -14.76 -12.90 -14.28
C LEU A 128 -13.57 -11.93 -14.17
N PRO A 129 -13.80 -10.65 -13.92
CA PRO A 129 -12.74 -9.75 -13.51
C PRO A 129 -12.23 -10.15 -12.12
N LEU A 130 -10.95 -9.87 -11.83
CA LEU A 130 -10.28 -10.36 -10.62
C LEU A 130 -11.01 -9.93 -9.34
N TYR A 131 -11.46 -8.67 -9.26
CA TYR A 131 -12.18 -8.20 -8.06
C TYR A 131 -13.46 -9.00 -7.79
N ARG A 132 -14.15 -9.44 -8.85
CA ARG A 132 -15.37 -10.24 -8.74
C ARG A 132 -15.07 -11.69 -8.40
N TYR A 133 -14.01 -12.24 -8.96
CA TYR A 133 -13.57 -13.62 -8.66
C TYR A 133 -13.18 -13.75 -7.17
N VAL A 134 -12.34 -12.84 -6.67
CA VAL A 134 -11.85 -12.87 -5.27
C VAL A 134 -12.93 -12.43 -4.28
N GLY A 135 -13.67 -11.37 -4.55
CA GLY A 135 -14.62 -10.77 -3.61
C GLY A 135 -16.05 -11.25 -3.72
N GLY A 136 -16.37 -12.03 -4.76
CA GLY A 136 -17.70 -12.57 -4.99
C GLY A 136 -18.73 -11.49 -5.32
N VAL A 137 -20.00 -11.82 -5.07
CA VAL A 137 -21.15 -10.97 -5.41
C VAL A 137 -21.20 -9.66 -4.63
N ASN A 138 -20.54 -9.61 -3.48
CA ASN A 138 -20.53 -8.42 -2.61
C ASN A 138 -19.40 -7.42 -2.93
N ALA A 139 -18.52 -7.70 -3.87
CA ALA A 139 -17.45 -6.81 -4.28
C ALA A 139 -18.00 -5.64 -5.13
N HIS A 140 -18.25 -4.49 -4.51
CA HIS A 140 -18.84 -3.32 -5.16
C HIS A 140 -18.47 -1.97 -4.53
N VAL A 141 -17.67 -1.98 -3.44
CA VAL A 141 -17.24 -0.75 -2.77
C VAL A 141 -15.96 -0.22 -3.41
N LEU A 142 -16.05 0.95 -4.03
CA LEU A 142 -14.90 1.69 -4.59
C LEU A 142 -14.19 2.42 -3.44
N PRO A 143 -12.86 2.23 -3.30
CA PRO A 143 -12.11 2.79 -2.19
C PRO A 143 -11.91 4.30 -2.31
N VAL A 144 -11.85 4.99 -1.17
CA VAL A 144 -11.32 6.36 -1.10
C VAL A 144 -9.81 6.31 -1.32
N PRO A 145 -9.29 7.05 -2.31
CA PRO A 145 -7.85 7.11 -2.54
C PRO A 145 -7.16 8.04 -1.52
N MET A 146 -6.07 7.56 -0.95
CA MET A 146 -5.11 8.31 -0.15
C MET A 146 -3.96 8.73 -1.07
N MET A 147 -4.02 9.96 -1.58
CA MET A 147 -3.15 10.43 -2.66
C MET A 147 -1.96 11.20 -2.09
N ASN A 148 -0.78 10.61 -2.12
CA ASN A 148 0.47 11.24 -1.66
C ASN A 148 0.89 12.40 -2.58
N ILE A 149 0.73 13.66 -2.14
CA ILE A 149 1.01 14.84 -2.96
C ILE A 149 2.26 15.62 -2.56
N ILE A 150 2.76 15.44 -1.32
CA ILE A 150 4.06 15.95 -0.86
C ILE A 150 4.83 14.82 -0.17
N ASN A 151 6.10 14.68 -0.53
CA ASN A 151 7.02 13.69 0.02
C ASN A 151 8.07 14.35 0.90
N GLY A 152 8.45 13.65 1.97
CA GLY A 152 9.62 13.91 2.82
C GLY A 152 10.28 12.60 3.22
N GLY A 153 11.00 12.58 4.34
CA GLY A 153 11.66 11.39 4.87
C GLY A 153 12.49 10.64 3.83
N GLU A 154 12.42 9.33 3.82
CA GLU A 154 13.13 8.48 2.87
C GLU A 154 12.63 8.61 1.40
N HIS A 155 11.48 9.26 1.17
CA HIS A 155 10.91 9.47 -0.16
C HIS A 155 11.39 10.76 -0.85
N ALA A 156 12.15 11.64 -0.14
CA ALA A 156 12.62 12.91 -0.70
C ALA A 156 13.91 13.40 -0.02
N ASP A 157 14.83 13.96 -0.80
CA ASP A 157 16.02 14.64 -0.29
C ASP A 157 15.67 16.09 0.10
N ASN A 158 14.95 16.25 1.22
CA ASN A 158 14.53 17.52 1.80
C ASN A 158 14.50 17.46 3.34
N PRO A 159 14.33 18.58 4.07
CA PRO A 159 14.38 18.59 5.53
C PRO A 159 13.11 18.09 6.24
N ILE A 160 12.09 17.66 5.52
CA ILE A 160 10.84 17.16 6.12
C ILE A 160 11.05 15.73 6.60
N ASP A 161 10.87 15.48 7.90
CA ASP A 161 11.08 14.14 8.47
C ASP A 161 9.92 13.18 8.17
N PHE A 162 8.68 13.65 8.07
CA PHE A 162 7.52 12.82 7.73
C PHE A 162 7.53 12.44 6.25
N GLN A 163 7.22 11.18 5.98
CA GLN A 163 7.43 10.57 4.67
C GLN A 163 6.40 10.98 3.63
N GLU A 164 5.11 11.06 4.01
CA GLU A 164 4.03 11.33 3.07
C GLU A 164 2.94 12.23 3.65
N PHE A 165 2.48 13.14 2.79
CA PHE A 165 1.35 14.02 3.04
C PHE A 165 0.29 13.76 1.96
N MET A 166 -0.86 13.25 2.39
CA MET A 166 -1.89 12.74 1.49
C MET A 166 -3.18 13.55 1.57
N VAL A 167 -3.88 13.65 0.43
CA VAL A 167 -5.25 14.13 0.34
C VAL A 167 -6.21 12.98 0.11
N MET A 168 -7.38 13.04 0.74
CA MET A 168 -8.43 12.03 0.65
C MET A 168 -9.75 12.71 0.26
N PRO A 169 -10.23 12.56 -0.99
CA PRO A 169 -11.47 13.19 -1.47
C PRO A 169 -12.73 12.45 -0.97
N VAL A 170 -13.00 12.53 0.33
CA VAL A 170 -14.08 11.80 1.00
C VAL A 170 -15.49 12.32 0.66
N GLY A 171 -15.59 13.56 0.18
CA GLY A 171 -16.84 14.19 -0.24
C GLY A 171 -17.23 13.90 -1.70
N ALA A 172 -16.36 13.23 -2.48
CA ALA A 172 -16.65 12.90 -3.87
C ALA A 172 -17.82 11.91 -3.99
N GLY A 173 -18.55 11.98 -5.10
CA GLY A 173 -19.69 11.08 -5.35
C GLY A 173 -19.32 9.76 -6.01
N SER A 174 -18.08 9.65 -6.53
CA SER A 174 -17.58 8.48 -7.28
C SER A 174 -16.06 8.43 -7.24
N ILE A 175 -15.45 7.29 -7.62
CA ILE A 175 -13.99 7.22 -7.72
C ILE A 175 -13.47 8.08 -8.87
N SER A 176 -14.18 8.16 -9.98
CA SER A 176 -13.83 9.03 -11.11
C SER A 176 -13.80 10.50 -10.69
N GLU A 177 -14.76 10.94 -9.87
CA GLU A 177 -14.78 12.30 -9.33
C GLU A 177 -13.66 12.52 -8.31
N ALA A 178 -13.40 11.55 -7.42
CA ALA A 178 -12.29 11.62 -6.46
C ALA A 178 -10.93 11.77 -7.16
N VAL A 179 -10.69 11.02 -8.24
CA VAL A 179 -9.46 11.13 -9.05
C VAL A 179 -9.38 12.49 -9.73
N ARG A 180 -10.48 13.04 -10.24
CA ARG A 180 -10.53 14.39 -10.80
C ARG A 180 -10.15 15.44 -9.75
N TRP A 181 -10.78 15.40 -8.55
CA TRP A 181 -10.46 16.33 -7.46
C TRP A 181 -8.99 16.25 -7.06
N GLY A 182 -8.46 15.05 -6.90
CA GLY A 182 -7.04 14.84 -6.62
C GLY A 182 -6.14 15.47 -7.68
N SER A 183 -6.48 15.29 -8.97
CA SER A 183 -5.71 15.88 -10.08
C SER A 183 -5.76 17.41 -10.08
N GLU A 184 -6.91 18.01 -9.82
CA GLU A 184 -7.08 19.48 -9.73
C GLU A 184 -6.28 20.05 -8.54
N ILE A 185 -6.29 19.38 -7.37
CA ILE A 185 -5.49 19.77 -6.21
C ILE A 185 -4.00 19.63 -6.51
N PHE A 186 -3.57 18.51 -7.12
CA PHE A 186 -2.19 18.25 -7.50
C PHE A 186 -1.64 19.36 -8.42
N HIS A 187 -2.36 19.75 -9.47
CA HIS A 187 -1.94 20.79 -10.37
C HIS A 187 -1.98 22.18 -9.74
N THR A 188 -2.91 22.42 -8.83
CA THR A 188 -2.98 23.68 -8.05
C THR A 188 -1.79 23.79 -7.10
N LEU A 189 -1.44 22.70 -6.42
CA LEU A 189 -0.23 22.61 -5.58
C LEU A 189 1.04 22.87 -6.40
N LYS A 190 1.17 22.21 -7.57
CA LYS A 190 2.29 22.43 -8.48
C LYS A 190 2.48 23.91 -8.82
N LYS A 191 1.39 24.60 -9.15
CA LYS A 191 1.41 26.03 -9.44
C LYS A 191 1.83 26.85 -8.21
N GLY A 192 1.27 26.55 -7.03
CA GLY A 192 1.60 27.23 -5.78
C GLY A 192 3.08 27.07 -5.39
N LEU A 193 3.64 25.86 -5.52
CA LEU A 193 5.06 25.60 -5.27
C LEU A 193 5.94 26.40 -6.25
N HIS A 194 5.63 26.38 -7.54
CA HIS A 194 6.37 27.11 -8.56
C HIS A 194 6.36 28.63 -8.34
N GLU A 195 5.20 29.20 -7.99
CA GLU A 195 5.05 30.64 -7.69
C GLU A 195 5.89 31.08 -6.48
N ASN A 196 6.18 30.17 -5.55
CA ASN A 196 7.04 30.39 -4.39
C ASN A 196 8.53 29.99 -4.64
N GLY A 197 8.90 29.65 -5.87
CA GLY A 197 10.27 29.28 -6.22
C GLY A 197 10.71 27.91 -5.70
N LEU A 198 9.77 27.06 -5.32
CA LEU A 198 10.00 25.71 -4.79
C LEU A 198 10.04 24.66 -5.91
N ALA A 199 10.73 23.56 -5.65
CA ALA A 199 10.84 22.43 -6.60
C ALA A 199 9.47 21.80 -6.88
N THR A 200 9.22 21.46 -8.15
CA THR A 200 8.05 20.72 -8.60
C THR A 200 8.43 19.38 -9.25
N SER A 201 9.62 18.89 -8.95
CA SER A 201 10.04 17.53 -9.27
C SER A 201 9.24 16.55 -8.42
N VAL A 202 8.93 15.38 -9.00
CA VAL A 202 8.18 14.34 -8.30
C VAL A 202 9.13 13.25 -7.81
N GLY A 203 8.81 12.71 -6.62
CA GLY A 203 9.48 11.56 -6.02
C GLY A 203 9.03 10.22 -6.61
N ASP A 204 9.45 9.14 -5.99
CA ASP A 204 9.20 7.77 -6.43
C ASP A 204 7.70 7.42 -6.50
N GLU A 205 6.88 8.04 -5.67
CA GLU A 205 5.44 7.82 -5.63
C GLU A 205 4.61 8.90 -6.34
N GLY A 206 5.28 9.81 -7.06
CA GLY A 206 4.64 10.81 -7.91
C GLY A 206 4.24 12.10 -7.17
N GLY A 207 4.39 12.20 -5.85
CA GLY A 207 4.20 13.44 -5.08
C GLY A 207 5.39 14.40 -5.25
N PHE A 208 5.18 15.70 -5.00
CA PHE A 208 6.24 16.70 -5.06
C PHE A 208 7.21 16.55 -3.89
N ALA A 209 8.46 16.91 -4.11
CA ALA A 209 9.52 16.91 -3.09
C ALA A 209 10.11 18.34 -2.90
N PRO A 210 9.30 19.30 -2.41
CA PRO A 210 9.76 20.66 -2.19
C PRO A 210 10.65 20.74 -0.95
N ASN A 211 11.58 21.71 -0.96
CA ASN A 211 12.40 22.02 0.21
C ASN A 211 11.60 22.96 1.15
N LEU A 212 10.79 22.39 2.03
CA LEU A 212 9.99 23.09 3.03
C LEU A 212 10.64 22.96 4.41
N ALA A 213 10.40 23.96 5.28
CA ALA A 213 11.10 24.05 6.56
C ALA A 213 10.49 23.19 7.66
N SER A 214 9.21 22.78 7.54
CA SER A 214 8.50 22.04 8.58
C SER A 214 7.32 21.23 8.04
N THR A 215 6.85 20.30 8.85
CA THR A 215 5.60 19.55 8.65
C THR A 215 4.40 20.49 8.46
N ARG A 216 4.33 21.58 9.24
CA ARG A 216 3.27 22.57 9.14
C ARG A 216 3.30 23.35 7.83
N ASP A 217 4.48 23.70 7.32
CA ASP A 217 4.59 24.36 6.02
C ASP A 217 4.03 23.47 4.89
N ALA A 218 4.30 22.16 4.94
CA ALA A 218 3.74 21.21 3.97
C ALA A 218 2.21 21.17 4.06
N LEU A 219 1.66 21.06 5.26
CA LEU A 219 0.21 21.06 5.49
C LEU A 219 -0.45 22.36 5.03
N ASP A 220 0.16 23.53 5.30
CA ASP A 220 -0.36 24.84 4.88
C ASP A 220 -0.40 24.99 3.36
N PHE A 221 0.63 24.51 2.64
CA PHE A 221 0.62 24.46 1.17
C PHE A 221 -0.52 23.57 0.63
N ILE A 222 -0.76 22.42 1.26
CA ILE A 222 -1.83 21.51 0.87
C ILE A 222 -3.21 22.14 1.14
N MET A 223 -3.43 22.69 2.32
CA MET A 223 -4.67 23.38 2.69
C MET A 223 -5.00 24.49 1.72
N THR A 224 -4.01 25.37 1.44
CA THR A 224 -4.14 26.45 0.45
C THR A 224 -4.48 25.92 -0.94
N SER A 225 -3.92 24.77 -1.32
CA SER A 225 -4.14 24.16 -2.64
C SER A 225 -5.54 23.56 -2.77
N ILE A 226 -6.06 22.93 -1.71
CA ILE A 226 -7.43 22.42 -1.65
C ILE A 226 -8.43 23.56 -1.84
N GLU A 227 -8.28 24.65 -1.08
CA GLU A 227 -9.16 25.82 -1.15
C GLU A 227 -9.09 26.52 -2.52
N LYS A 228 -7.88 26.71 -3.07
CA LYS A 228 -7.70 27.32 -4.41
C LYS A 228 -8.22 26.43 -5.54
N ALA A 229 -8.25 25.12 -5.35
CA ALA A 229 -8.89 24.19 -6.29
C ALA A 229 -10.43 24.21 -6.20
N GLY A 230 -10.99 24.91 -5.21
CA GLY A 230 -12.44 25.11 -5.04
C GLY A 230 -13.10 24.09 -4.13
N PHE A 231 -12.33 23.33 -3.35
CA PHE A 231 -12.83 22.34 -2.40
C PHE A 231 -12.71 22.81 -0.95
N LYS A 232 -13.55 22.27 -0.08
CA LYS A 232 -13.55 22.56 1.36
C LYS A 232 -12.72 21.53 2.11
N ALA A 233 -11.61 21.97 2.69
CA ALA A 233 -10.82 21.13 3.57
C ALA A 233 -11.63 20.75 4.83
N GLY A 234 -11.59 19.46 5.19
CA GLY A 234 -12.36 18.90 6.30
C GLY A 234 -13.77 18.41 5.95
N GLU A 235 -14.35 18.88 4.83
CA GLU A 235 -15.67 18.44 4.34
C GLU A 235 -15.52 17.60 3.06
N ASP A 236 -15.01 18.21 2.00
CA ASP A 236 -14.82 17.56 0.70
C ASP A 236 -13.57 16.69 0.69
N VAL A 237 -12.49 17.23 1.25
CA VAL A 237 -11.16 16.61 1.28
C VAL A 237 -10.60 16.67 2.70
N VAL A 238 -10.19 15.51 3.20
CA VAL A 238 -9.44 15.41 4.46
C VAL A 238 -7.99 15.03 4.19
N LEU A 239 -7.14 15.13 5.22
CA LEU A 239 -5.71 14.85 5.12
C LEU A 239 -5.37 13.52 5.77
N ALA A 240 -4.30 12.90 5.26
CA ALA A 240 -3.64 11.78 5.90
C ALA A 240 -2.12 11.99 5.91
N LEU A 241 -1.47 11.39 6.89
CA LEU A 241 -0.01 11.40 7.04
C LEU A 241 0.51 9.96 7.06
N ASP A 242 1.70 9.77 6.50
CA ASP A 242 2.57 8.66 6.81
C ASP A 242 3.83 9.24 7.46
N CYS A 243 4.01 8.95 8.75
CA CYS A 243 5.15 9.48 9.49
C CYS A 243 6.41 8.63 9.28
N ALA A 244 6.27 7.32 9.03
CA ALA A 244 7.36 6.35 9.01
C ALA A 244 8.29 6.53 10.22
N ALA A 245 7.71 6.61 11.41
CA ALA A 245 8.38 7.11 12.61
C ALA A 245 9.54 6.23 13.11
N THR A 246 9.64 4.99 12.65
CA THR A 246 10.79 4.11 12.89
C THR A 246 12.08 4.73 12.35
N GLU A 247 12.01 5.47 11.22
CA GLU A 247 13.17 6.04 10.54
C GLU A 247 13.87 7.15 11.35
N PHE A 248 13.15 7.82 12.24
CA PHE A 248 13.72 8.86 13.12
C PHE A 248 13.59 8.54 14.61
N PHE A 249 13.29 7.29 14.97
CA PHE A 249 13.32 6.84 16.37
C PHE A 249 14.72 6.40 16.78
N ARG A 250 15.34 7.12 17.72
CA ARG A 250 16.71 6.88 18.18
C ARG A 250 16.79 6.99 19.69
N ASN A 251 17.39 6.00 20.35
CA ASN A 251 17.63 6.01 21.80
C ASN A 251 16.38 6.29 22.65
N GLY A 252 15.21 5.77 22.23
CA GLY A 252 13.93 5.95 22.90
C GLY A 252 13.27 7.32 22.68
N LYS A 253 13.71 8.07 21.67
CA LYS A 253 13.15 9.38 21.28
C LYS A 253 12.93 9.49 19.77
N TYR A 254 11.99 10.33 19.41
CA TYR A 254 11.70 10.73 18.04
C TYR A 254 12.45 12.02 17.72
N GLU A 255 13.43 11.92 16.84
CA GLU A 255 14.29 13.05 16.44
C GLU A 255 13.76 13.69 15.15
N ILE A 256 12.87 14.68 15.27
CA ILE A 256 12.34 15.45 14.13
C ILE A 256 13.38 16.52 13.80
N SER A 257 14.39 16.13 13.05
CA SER A 257 15.62 16.92 12.82
C SER A 257 15.35 18.21 12.07
N GLY A 258 14.44 18.19 11.10
CA GLY A 258 14.06 19.36 10.32
C GLY A 258 13.41 20.46 11.16
N GLU A 259 12.77 20.11 12.26
CA GLU A 259 12.14 21.03 13.20
C GLU A 259 12.97 21.25 14.49
N GLY A 260 14.08 20.51 14.64
CA GLY A 260 14.95 20.59 15.83
C GLY A 260 14.30 20.06 17.10
N LEU A 261 13.37 19.08 16.98
CA LEU A 261 12.64 18.49 18.08
C LEU A 261 13.21 17.11 18.43
N SER A 262 13.24 16.79 19.74
CA SER A 262 13.61 15.47 20.29
C SER A 262 12.55 15.07 21.31
N LEU A 263 11.62 14.19 20.91
CA LEU A 263 10.39 13.92 21.62
C LEU A 263 10.41 12.50 22.24
N SER A 264 9.96 12.37 23.48
CA SER A 264 9.61 11.07 24.06
C SER A 264 8.34 10.51 23.36
N PRO A 265 8.02 9.19 23.51
CA PRO A 265 6.80 8.60 22.96
C PRO A 265 5.51 9.38 23.28
N HIS A 266 5.36 9.83 24.53
CA HIS A 266 4.19 10.62 24.94
C HIS A 266 4.17 12.02 24.31
N GLU A 267 5.33 12.69 24.21
CA GLU A 267 5.43 14.00 23.55
C GLU A 267 5.19 13.88 22.04
N MET A 268 5.59 12.78 21.40
CA MET A 268 5.25 12.51 20.01
C MET A 268 3.74 12.31 19.81
N ALA A 269 3.07 11.59 20.72
CA ALA A 269 1.61 11.46 20.72
C ALA A 269 0.93 12.83 20.90
N ASP A 270 1.48 13.72 21.76
CA ASP A 270 0.98 15.09 21.93
C ASP A 270 1.17 15.93 20.69
N TYR A 271 2.32 15.82 20.03
CA TYR A 271 2.64 16.53 18.79
C TYR A 271 1.67 16.14 17.67
N LEU A 272 1.45 14.84 17.44
CA LEU A 272 0.50 14.34 16.43
C LEU A 272 -0.94 14.74 16.75
N ALA A 273 -1.35 14.68 18.02
CA ALA A 273 -2.67 15.15 18.45
C ALA A 273 -2.87 16.67 18.20
N ALA A 274 -1.83 17.48 18.39
CA ALA A 274 -1.88 18.90 18.09
C ALA A 274 -2.02 19.17 16.58
N LEU A 275 -1.35 18.39 15.72
CA LEU A 275 -1.53 18.48 14.27
C LEU A 275 -2.96 18.14 13.87
N CYS A 276 -3.56 17.07 14.42
CA CYS A 276 -4.95 16.69 14.15
C CYS A 276 -5.98 17.72 14.62
N LYS A 277 -5.64 18.51 15.66
CA LYS A 277 -6.49 19.62 16.14
C LYS A 277 -6.46 20.83 15.19
N ASP A 278 -5.29 21.11 14.62
CA ASP A 278 -5.05 22.29 13.79
C ASP A 278 -5.41 22.07 12.32
N TYR A 279 -5.35 20.84 11.84
CA TYR A 279 -5.59 20.45 10.45
C TYR A 279 -6.63 19.30 10.37
N PRO A 280 -7.38 19.15 9.27
CA PRO A 280 -8.37 18.10 9.10
C PRO A 280 -7.73 16.73 8.80
N ILE A 281 -6.77 16.32 9.63
CA ILE A 281 -6.10 15.02 9.52
C ILE A 281 -7.01 13.96 10.12
N ARG A 282 -7.34 12.95 9.31
CA ARG A 282 -8.23 11.85 9.71
C ARG A 282 -7.55 10.49 9.70
N SER A 283 -6.30 10.41 9.22
CA SER A 283 -5.52 9.18 9.21
C SER A 283 -4.04 9.47 9.44
N ILE A 284 -3.38 8.67 10.29
CA ILE A 284 -1.94 8.72 10.53
C ILE A 284 -1.42 7.27 10.44
N GLU A 285 -0.49 7.05 9.52
CA GLU A 285 0.24 5.81 9.34
C GLU A 285 1.58 5.91 10.06
N ASP A 286 1.94 4.83 10.75
CA ASP A 286 3.19 4.65 11.50
C ASP A 286 3.64 5.91 12.27
N GLY A 287 2.70 6.46 13.05
CA GLY A 287 2.96 7.61 13.91
C GLY A 287 3.91 7.31 15.06
N MET A 288 4.20 6.03 15.30
CA MET A 288 5.17 5.53 16.27
C MET A 288 6.04 4.45 15.62
N SER A 289 7.23 4.20 16.22
CA SER A 289 8.13 3.13 15.75
C SER A 289 7.48 1.75 15.93
N GLU A 290 7.82 0.80 15.06
CA GLU A 290 7.25 -0.55 14.98
C GLU A 290 7.34 -1.38 16.27
N ASP A 291 8.30 -1.07 17.16
CA ASP A 291 8.51 -1.73 18.45
C ASP A 291 8.18 -0.85 19.67
N ASP A 292 7.77 0.41 19.47
CA ASP A 292 7.35 1.31 20.55
C ASP A 292 5.88 1.09 20.92
N PHE A 293 5.58 -0.03 21.55
CA PHE A 293 4.21 -0.37 21.95
C PHE A 293 3.63 0.58 23.03
N GLU A 294 4.48 1.25 23.81
CA GLU A 294 4.04 2.26 24.77
C GLU A 294 3.56 3.52 24.04
N GLY A 295 4.32 3.99 23.06
CA GLY A 295 3.93 5.11 22.21
C GLY A 295 2.67 4.81 21.41
N TRP A 296 2.58 3.62 20.79
CA TRP A 296 1.37 3.18 20.10
C TRP A 296 0.13 3.16 21.00
N LYS A 297 0.29 2.67 22.23
CA LYS A 297 -0.82 2.69 23.18
C LYS A 297 -1.20 4.11 23.58
N ALA A 298 -0.23 4.98 23.82
CA ALA A 298 -0.46 6.36 24.18
C ALA A 298 -1.21 7.13 23.10
N ILE A 299 -0.80 7.02 21.83
CA ILE A 299 -1.49 7.69 20.70
C ILE A 299 -2.88 7.09 20.47
N THR A 300 -3.03 5.77 20.56
CA THR A 300 -4.33 5.10 20.35
C THR A 300 -5.34 5.55 21.41
N ASP A 301 -4.96 5.60 22.68
CA ASP A 301 -5.84 6.08 23.74
C ASP A 301 -6.18 7.58 23.61
N LYS A 302 -5.25 8.36 23.03
CA LYS A 302 -5.40 9.81 22.93
C LYS A 302 -6.30 10.25 21.79
N ILE A 303 -6.11 9.73 20.58
CA ILE A 303 -6.81 10.19 19.37
C ILE A 303 -7.48 9.07 18.56
N GLY A 304 -7.31 7.81 18.92
CA GLY A 304 -7.81 6.68 18.13
C GLY A 304 -9.35 6.58 18.00
N GLN A 305 -10.11 7.38 18.78
CA GLN A 305 -11.58 7.47 18.63
C GLN A 305 -11.99 8.40 17.48
N GLU A 306 -11.12 9.32 17.07
CA GLU A 306 -11.42 10.36 16.08
C GLU A 306 -10.57 10.24 14.82
N VAL A 307 -9.38 9.61 14.96
CA VAL A 307 -8.35 9.49 13.92
C VAL A 307 -8.06 8.02 13.65
N GLN A 308 -8.00 7.65 12.38
CA GLN A 308 -7.52 6.36 11.94
C GLN A 308 -6.01 6.28 12.17
N LEU A 309 -5.57 5.28 12.92
CA LEU A 309 -4.18 4.98 13.20
C LEU A 309 -3.79 3.70 12.48
N VAL A 310 -3.01 3.84 11.41
CA VAL A 310 -2.66 2.76 10.50
C VAL A 310 -1.32 2.17 10.90
N GLY A 311 -1.26 0.86 11.11
CA GLY A 311 0.00 0.13 11.29
C GLY A 311 0.47 -0.46 9.96
N ASP A 312 1.60 0.04 9.45
CA ASP A 312 2.37 -0.53 8.35
C ASP A 312 3.47 -1.44 8.92
N ASP A 313 4.60 -0.89 9.34
CA ASP A 313 5.71 -1.64 9.93
C ASP A 313 5.32 -2.33 11.25
N LEU A 314 4.36 -1.76 11.97
CA LEU A 314 3.80 -2.38 13.17
C LEU A 314 3.22 -3.77 12.90
N PHE A 315 2.52 -3.96 11.78
CA PHE A 315 1.78 -5.18 11.46
C PHE A 315 2.35 -5.99 10.30
N VAL A 316 3.01 -5.35 9.35
CA VAL A 316 3.59 -5.92 8.12
C VAL A 316 2.64 -6.90 7.39
N THR A 317 1.35 -6.59 7.38
CA THR A 317 0.28 -7.44 6.82
C THR A 317 0.24 -8.87 7.42
N ASN A 318 0.93 -9.10 8.56
CA ASN A 318 1.07 -10.39 9.19
C ASN A 318 -0.07 -10.65 10.20
N PRO A 319 -0.88 -11.73 10.05
CA PRO A 319 -1.98 -12.02 10.96
C PRO A 319 -1.58 -12.19 12.43
N GLU A 320 -0.38 -12.72 12.71
CA GLU A 320 0.09 -12.92 14.10
C GLU A 320 0.42 -11.58 14.76
N ARG A 321 1.11 -10.68 14.04
CA ARG A 321 1.41 -9.34 14.53
C ARG A 321 0.13 -8.50 14.67
N LEU A 322 -0.81 -8.63 13.73
CA LEU A 322 -2.11 -7.99 13.83
C LEU A 322 -2.89 -8.47 15.05
N ALA A 323 -2.93 -9.78 15.30
CA ALA A 323 -3.58 -10.35 16.49
C ALA A 323 -2.94 -9.82 17.78
N MET A 324 -1.62 -9.70 17.84
CA MET A 324 -0.90 -9.11 18.97
C MET A 324 -1.31 -7.65 19.19
N GLY A 325 -1.35 -6.84 18.13
CA GLY A 325 -1.74 -5.43 18.22
C GLY A 325 -3.19 -5.25 18.66
N ILE A 326 -4.11 -6.05 18.12
CA ILE A 326 -5.52 -6.08 18.54
C ILE A 326 -5.61 -6.41 20.03
N GLY A 327 -4.90 -7.47 20.49
CA GLY A 327 -4.91 -7.88 21.89
C GLY A 327 -4.37 -6.84 22.84
N LYS A 328 -3.45 -5.99 22.40
CA LYS A 328 -2.87 -4.89 23.19
C LYS A 328 -3.60 -3.56 23.02
N GLY A 329 -4.55 -3.45 22.09
CA GLY A 329 -5.26 -2.21 21.77
C GLY A 329 -4.35 -1.16 21.16
N LEU A 330 -3.52 -1.56 20.19
CA LEU A 330 -2.61 -0.68 19.45
C LEU A 330 -3.17 -0.41 18.06
N ALA A 331 -3.15 0.85 17.59
CA ALA A 331 -3.71 1.26 16.30
C ALA A 331 -5.22 0.96 16.17
N ASN A 332 -5.79 1.15 15.00
CA ASN A 332 -7.18 0.80 14.68
C ASN A 332 -7.38 0.53 13.17
N SER A 333 -6.28 0.45 12.41
CA SER A 333 -6.28 0.18 10.98
C SER A 333 -5.04 -0.62 10.58
N LEU A 334 -5.19 -1.48 9.57
CA LEU A 334 -4.12 -2.27 8.96
C LEU A 334 -3.76 -1.66 7.60
N LEU A 335 -2.46 -1.40 7.35
CA LEU A 335 -1.98 -1.24 5.99
C LEU A 335 -1.75 -2.62 5.38
N VAL A 336 -2.22 -2.81 4.14
CA VAL A 336 -2.19 -4.11 3.46
C VAL A 336 -1.25 -4.03 2.27
N LYS A 337 -0.08 -4.63 2.38
CA LYS A 337 0.93 -4.76 1.33
C LYS A 337 1.13 -6.25 1.01
N VAL A 338 0.64 -6.70 -0.13
CA VAL A 338 0.62 -8.12 -0.50
C VAL A 338 2.00 -8.80 -0.43
N ASN A 339 3.07 -8.05 -0.71
CA ASN A 339 4.43 -8.59 -0.70
C ASN A 339 5.07 -8.67 0.70
N GLN A 340 4.51 -7.99 1.72
CA GLN A 340 4.99 -8.10 3.10
C GLN A 340 4.71 -9.47 3.71
N ILE A 341 3.67 -10.14 3.26
CA ILE A 341 3.29 -11.49 3.71
C ILE A 341 3.53 -12.56 2.64
N GLY A 342 3.30 -12.25 1.35
CA GLY A 342 3.78 -13.04 0.21
C GLY A 342 2.80 -14.03 -0.41
N THR A 343 1.53 -14.11 0.03
CA THR A 343 0.46 -14.84 -0.66
C THR A 343 -0.87 -14.07 -0.64
N LEU A 344 -1.75 -14.36 -1.58
CA LEU A 344 -3.10 -13.82 -1.60
C LEU A 344 -3.93 -14.35 -0.41
N THR A 345 -3.83 -15.64 -0.10
CA THR A 345 -4.56 -16.26 1.00
C THR A 345 -4.24 -15.60 2.35
N GLU A 346 -2.95 -15.42 2.68
CA GLU A 346 -2.54 -14.77 3.93
C GLU A 346 -2.96 -13.29 3.95
N THR A 347 -2.87 -12.59 2.80
CA THR A 347 -3.33 -11.20 2.67
C THR A 347 -4.83 -11.08 2.98
N LEU A 348 -5.66 -11.94 2.40
CA LEU A 348 -7.12 -11.95 2.65
C LEU A 348 -7.44 -12.34 4.10
N ALA A 349 -6.67 -13.23 4.70
CA ALA A 349 -6.81 -13.60 6.12
C ALA A 349 -6.52 -12.40 7.04
N ALA A 350 -5.47 -11.61 6.76
CA ALA A 350 -5.15 -10.41 7.52
C ALA A 350 -6.26 -9.36 7.42
N VAL A 351 -6.76 -9.07 6.20
CA VAL A 351 -7.88 -8.13 5.99
C VAL A 351 -9.14 -8.60 6.72
N SER A 352 -9.48 -9.88 6.62
CA SER A 352 -10.64 -10.47 7.30
C SER A 352 -10.51 -10.38 8.83
N MET A 353 -9.31 -10.58 9.38
CA MET A 353 -9.04 -10.45 10.81
C MET A 353 -9.21 -8.99 11.25
N ALA A 354 -8.66 -8.01 10.51
CA ALA A 354 -8.81 -6.59 10.76
C ALA A 354 -10.29 -6.21 10.86
N HIS A 355 -11.09 -6.54 9.84
CA HIS A 355 -12.51 -6.23 9.80
C HIS A 355 -13.29 -6.86 10.96
N ARG A 356 -13.03 -8.14 11.30
CA ARG A 356 -13.66 -8.82 12.43
C ARG A 356 -13.31 -8.20 13.79
N ALA A 357 -12.13 -7.62 13.91
CA ALA A 357 -11.71 -6.89 15.11
C ALA A 357 -12.21 -5.44 15.11
N SER A 358 -13.00 -5.05 14.12
CA SER A 358 -13.41 -3.68 13.92
C SER A 358 -12.25 -2.72 13.59
N TYR A 359 -11.15 -3.17 13.04
CA TYR A 359 -10.12 -2.34 12.40
C TYR A 359 -10.53 -2.04 10.97
N THR A 360 -10.15 -0.89 10.47
CA THR A 360 -10.19 -0.61 9.03
C THR A 360 -9.00 -1.26 8.32
N ALA A 361 -9.02 -1.28 7.00
CA ALA A 361 -7.90 -1.75 6.19
C ALA A 361 -7.67 -0.77 5.03
N VAL A 362 -6.42 -0.56 4.68
CA VAL A 362 -6.00 0.29 3.55
C VAL A 362 -5.17 -0.58 2.61
N MET A 363 -5.68 -0.84 1.40
CA MET A 363 -4.90 -1.54 0.37
C MET A 363 -3.78 -0.62 -0.14
N SER A 364 -2.54 -1.10 -0.17
CA SER A 364 -1.38 -0.24 -0.42
C SER A 364 -0.45 -0.78 -1.49
N HIS A 365 0.12 0.14 -2.25
CA HIS A 365 1.26 -0.06 -3.12
C HIS A 365 2.57 -0.18 -2.33
N ARG A 366 3.69 -0.27 -3.06
CA ARG A 366 5.05 -0.06 -2.55
C ARG A 366 5.73 1.08 -3.34
N SER A 367 6.89 1.54 -2.84
CA SER A 367 7.69 2.57 -3.53
C SER A 367 8.20 2.10 -4.90
N GLY A 368 8.58 0.83 -5.05
CA GLY A 368 8.87 0.19 -6.34
C GLY A 368 7.66 -0.55 -6.87
N GLU A 369 7.02 0.00 -7.88
CA GLU A 369 5.81 -0.54 -8.52
C GLU A 369 6.04 -0.85 -10.00
N THR A 370 5.05 -1.51 -10.61
CA THR A 370 4.94 -1.74 -12.05
C THR A 370 3.60 -1.24 -12.54
N GLU A 371 3.24 -1.47 -13.81
CA GLU A 371 1.88 -1.21 -14.32
C GLU A 371 0.85 -2.24 -13.85
N ASP A 372 1.24 -3.25 -13.07
CA ASP A 372 0.29 -4.20 -12.48
C ASP A 372 -0.72 -3.46 -11.59
N ALA A 373 -1.99 -3.73 -11.78
CA ALA A 373 -3.10 -3.05 -11.09
C ALA A 373 -3.84 -3.96 -10.08
N THR A 374 -3.28 -5.11 -9.74
CA THR A 374 -3.91 -6.11 -8.87
C THR A 374 -4.46 -5.53 -7.58
N ILE A 375 -3.73 -4.61 -6.93
CA ILE A 375 -4.18 -4.01 -5.67
C ILE A 375 -5.46 -3.16 -5.82
N ALA A 376 -5.76 -2.63 -7.00
CA ALA A 376 -7.02 -1.96 -7.26
C ALA A 376 -8.19 -2.95 -7.24
N ASP A 377 -8.02 -4.10 -7.90
CA ASP A 377 -9.01 -5.19 -7.85
C ASP A 377 -9.18 -5.72 -6.43
N LEU A 378 -8.08 -5.94 -5.69
CA LEU A 378 -8.12 -6.42 -4.30
C LEU A 378 -8.79 -5.42 -3.34
N ALA A 379 -8.61 -4.11 -3.54
CA ALA A 379 -9.30 -3.09 -2.74
C ALA A 379 -10.82 -3.21 -2.88
N VAL A 380 -11.32 -3.42 -4.10
CA VAL A 380 -12.76 -3.63 -4.36
C VAL A 380 -13.20 -5.03 -3.91
N ALA A 381 -12.40 -6.07 -4.16
CA ALA A 381 -12.71 -7.44 -3.75
C ALA A 381 -12.94 -7.58 -2.24
N THR A 382 -12.13 -6.90 -1.45
CA THR A 382 -12.20 -6.95 0.02
C THR A 382 -13.18 -5.94 0.62
N ASN A 383 -13.72 -5.01 -0.19
CA ASN A 383 -14.50 -3.86 0.29
C ASN A 383 -13.79 -3.10 1.43
N CYS A 384 -12.46 -3.01 1.39
CA CYS A 384 -11.68 -2.35 2.45
C CYS A 384 -11.96 -0.83 2.52
N GLY A 385 -12.49 -0.26 1.45
CA GLY A 385 -12.96 1.12 1.39
C GLY A 385 -11.85 2.17 1.24
N GLN A 386 -10.57 1.78 1.25
CA GLN A 386 -9.44 2.71 1.14
C GLN A 386 -8.31 2.09 0.30
N ILE A 387 -7.60 2.95 -0.46
CA ILE A 387 -6.41 2.55 -1.22
C ILE A 387 -5.34 3.65 -1.14
N LYS A 388 -4.11 3.26 -0.81
CA LYS A 388 -2.92 4.11 -0.83
C LYS A 388 -2.06 3.67 -2.02
N THR A 389 -2.03 4.47 -3.10
CA THR A 389 -1.32 4.08 -4.33
C THR A 389 -0.59 5.25 -5.01
N GLY A 390 -0.04 6.15 -4.20
CA GLY A 390 0.76 7.28 -4.64
C GLY A 390 -0.06 8.45 -5.18
N SER A 391 0.59 9.30 -5.96
CA SER A 391 0.05 10.56 -6.45
C SER A 391 -0.60 10.43 -7.84
N LEU A 392 -0.99 11.58 -8.39
CA LEU A 392 -1.60 11.75 -9.73
C LEU A 392 -0.53 11.92 -10.83
N ALA A 393 0.65 11.35 -10.65
CA ALA A 393 1.75 11.33 -11.61
C ALA A 393 2.43 9.97 -11.59
N ARG A 394 3.15 9.61 -12.68
CA ARG A 394 3.80 8.32 -12.95
C ARG A 394 2.80 7.21 -13.29
N SER A 395 3.05 6.51 -14.40
CA SER A 395 2.13 5.50 -14.97
C SER A 395 1.90 4.32 -14.02
N ASP A 396 2.92 3.96 -13.23
CA ASP A 396 2.87 2.90 -12.22
C ASP A 396 1.84 3.17 -11.11
N ARG A 397 1.58 4.45 -10.80
CA ARG A 397 0.54 4.87 -9.85
C ARG A 397 -0.82 4.99 -10.54
N LEU A 398 -0.83 5.69 -11.67
CA LEU A 398 -2.07 5.93 -12.44
C LEU A 398 -2.72 4.65 -12.95
N ALA A 399 -1.95 3.57 -13.18
CA ALA A 399 -2.48 2.27 -13.57
C ALA A 399 -3.56 1.77 -12.61
N LYS A 400 -3.36 1.96 -11.28
CA LYS A 400 -4.31 1.55 -10.25
C LYS A 400 -5.56 2.43 -10.23
N TYR A 401 -5.39 3.77 -10.34
CA TYR A 401 -6.53 4.69 -10.45
C TYR A 401 -7.36 4.43 -11.71
N ASN A 402 -6.69 4.22 -12.84
CA ASN A 402 -7.37 3.89 -14.09
C ASN A 402 -8.12 2.56 -14.01
N GLN A 403 -7.59 1.58 -13.28
CA GLN A 403 -8.28 0.31 -13.04
C GLN A 403 -9.53 0.50 -12.19
N LEU A 404 -9.48 1.30 -11.13
CA LEU A 404 -10.66 1.62 -10.31
C LEU A 404 -11.76 2.31 -11.11
N ILE A 405 -11.40 3.21 -12.04
CA ILE A 405 -12.37 3.85 -12.95
C ILE A 405 -13.02 2.81 -13.86
N ARG A 406 -12.27 1.84 -14.42
CA ARG A 406 -12.85 0.75 -15.23
C ARG A 406 -13.80 -0.13 -14.41
N ILE A 407 -13.40 -0.47 -13.15
CA ILE A 407 -14.26 -1.23 -12.24
C ILE A 407 -15.54 -0.46 -11.92
N GLU A 408 -15.47 0.86 -11.71
CA GLU A 408 -16.65 1.71 -11.51
C GLU A 408 -17.61 1.66 -12.70
N GLU A 409 -17.09 1.77 -13.92
CA GLU A 409 -17.90 1.65 -15.16
C GLU A 409 -18.55 0.26 -15.28
N GLU A 410 -17.81 -0.80 -14.97
CA GLU A 410 -18.31 -2.18 -15.05
C GLU A 410 -19.40 -2.44 -14.00
N LEU A 411 -19.25 -1.94 -12.78
CA LEU A 411 -20.25 -2.03 -11.71
C LEU A 411 -21.50 -1.20 -11.99
N GLY A 412 -21.37 -0.09 -12.73
CA GLY A 412 -22.46 0.80 -13.09
C GLY A 412 -23.24 1.27 -11.86
N VAL A 413 -24.56 1.04 -11.86
CA VAL A 413 -25.45 1.45 -10.75
C VAL A 413 -25.19 0.74 -9.43
N SER A 414 -24.41 -0.34 -9.43
CA SER A 414 -24.03 -1.08 -8.21
C SER A 414 -22.77 -0.52 -7.56
N ALA A 415 -22.03 0.36 -8.25
CA ALA A 415 -20.83 0.99 -7.71
C ALA A 415 -21.19 1.85 -6.49
N GLN A 416 -20.48 1.64 -5.41
CA GLN A 416 -20.63 2.41 -4.19
C GLN A 416 -19.28 3.01 -3.79
N TYR A 417 -19.14 4.33 -3.90
CA TYR A 417 -17.96 5.02 -3.39
C TYR A 417 -18.02 5.08 -1.86
N ALA A 418 -16.94 4.67 -1.18
CA ALA A 418 -16.92 4.54 0.27
C ALA A 418 -17.07 5.89 1.00
N GLY A 419 -16.51 6.96 0.45
CA GLY A 419 -16.68 8.32 0.94
C GLY A 419 -16.31 8.47 2.43
N GLN A 420 -17.05 9.32 3.14
CA GLN A 420 -16.82 9.54 4.58
C GLN A 420 -17.13 8.32 5.45
N GLY A 421 -17.82 7.31 4.91
CA GLY A 421 -18.16 6.07 5.62
C GLY A 421 -16.96 5.19 6.02
N ILE A 422 -15.76 5.53 5.55
CA ILE A 422 -14.52 4.84 5.95
C ILE A 422 -14.07 5.16 7.38
N PHE A 423 -14.47 6.31 7.91
CA PHE A 423 -14.17 6.72 9.27
C PHE A 423 -15.30 6.29 10.22
N ARG A 424 -14.95 5.95 11.42
CA ARG A 424 -15.90 5.50 12.48
C ARG A 424 -16.48 6.67 13.23
#